data_10890566b785b705d0272b8f3930d6ff
#
_entry.id   10890566b785b705d0272b8f3930d6ff
#
_cell.length_a   1.000
_cell.length_b   1.000
_cell.length_c   1.000
_cell.angle_alpha   90.00
_cell.angle_beta   90.00
_cell.angle_gamma   90.00
#
_symmetry.space_group_name_H-M   'P 1'
#
loop_
_entity.id
_entity.type
_entity.pdbx_description
1 polymer ?
#
loop_
_entity_poly.entity_id
_entity_poly.type
_entity_poly.pdbx_seq_one_letter_code
_entity_poly.pdbx_strand_id
1 'polypeptide(L)'
;MKSFSGKLALQQRVLPTYRAPFFDLLASTCDSGMSLFTGLPRPVESIATARQLQIANYKLGENVHLFSGTFYLCYQRGLMNWLKEWNPDALIVEANPRYLSTSSAVRWMHQQHKPVIGWGLGSPPLSGPLAGFRQTRRLSFLTQFDAMLAYSQRGADEYAALGFPREKIFVAHNSVSPAPSHPLPPRRSTFDVRPIILFVGRLQARKRLDLLFRACAQIEAKPRLVIIGDGPERATLESLAKEIYPSAEFIGAKHGVELKPYFEEADIFVLPGTGGLAVQEAMSYGLPVIVAQGDGTQDDLVRKENGWQIPPATRDFDALVSTMKDALSDVARLRRMGAKSYRIVKEEINIEKMVEAFLTALNSLT
;
A
#
# COMPACT_ATOMS: atom_id res chain seq x y z
N MET A 1 -20.58 -3.35 -11.66
CA MET A 1 -19.35 -2.55 -11.93
C MET A 1 -19.34 -2.23 -13.42
N LYS A 2 -18.93 -1.02 -13.85
CA LYS A 2 -18.75 -0.75 -15.29
C LYS A 2 -17.61 -1.64 -15.79
N SER A 3 -17.62 -2.06 -17.08
CA SER A 3 -16.53 -2.80 -17.70
C SER A 3 -15.70 -1.90 -18.63
N PHE A 4 -14.54 -2.39 -19.02
CA PHE A 4 -13.72 -1.83 -20.11
C PHE A 4 -13.82 -2.76 -21.31
N SER A 5 -14.35 -2.26 -22.44
CA SER A 5 -14.63 -3.09 -23.62
C SER A 5 -13.38 -3.52 -24.40
N GLY A 6 -12.28 -2.76 -24.26
CA GLY A 6 -11.02 -3.01 -24.98
C GLY A 6 -10.11 -4.04 -24.32
N LYS A 7 -9.03 -4.37 -25.02
CA LYS A 7 -7.89 -5.14 -24.47
C LYS A 7 -7.04 -4.24 -23.60
N LEU A 8 -6.81 -4.62 -22.35
CA LEU A 8 -5.96 -3.89 -21.43
C LEU A 8 -4.55 -4.51 -21.34
N ALA A 9 -3.53 -3.69 -21.50
CA ALA A 9 -2.17 -4.01 -21.10
C ALA A 9 -1.82 -3.30 -19.79
N LEU A 10 -1.18 -3.99 -18.85
CA LEU A 10 -0.69 -3.39 -17.62
C LEU A 10 0.77 -3.80 -17.39
N GLN A 11 1.65 -2.83 -17.19
CA GLN A 11 3.07 -3.07 -16.91
C GLN A 11 3.37 -2.76 -15.45
N GLN A 12 3.99 -3.73 -14.77
CA GLN A 12 4.60 -3.54 -13.46
C GLN A 12 6.02 -4.11 -13.43
N ARG A 13 6.88 -3.53 -12.60
CA ARG A 13 8.24 -4.06 -12.42
C ARG A 13 8.23 -5.43 -11.76
N VAL A 14 7.37 -5.64 -10.78
CA VAL A 14 7.25 -6.88 -10.01
C VAL A 14 5.78 -7.18 -9.78
N LEU A 15 5.41 -8.46 -9.76
CA LEU A 15 4.08 -8.94 -9.37
C LEU A 15 4.11 -9.47 -7.92
N PRO A 16 3.85 -8.62 -6.91
CA PRO A 16 3.81 -9.09 -5.54
C PRO A 16 2.56 -9.96 -5.29
N THR A 17 2.70 -10.99 -4.45
CA THR A 17 1.60 -11.92 -4.13
C THR A 17 0.33 -11.20 -3.64
N TYR A 18 0.47 -10.16 -2.84
CA TYR A 18 -0.67 -9.40 -2.30
C TYR A 18 -1.46 -8.61 -3.35
N ARG A 19 -0.91 -8.42 -4.55
CA ARG A 19 -1.58 -7.73 -5.67
C ARG A 19 -2.37 -8.66 -6.58
N ALA A 20 -2.16 -9.97 -6.51
CA ALA A 20 -2.83 -10.92 -7.37
C ALA A 20 -4.38 -10.78 -7.35
N PRO A 21 -5.05 -10.65 -6.19
CA PRO A 21 -6.51 -10.48 -6.16
C PRO A 21 -6.99 -9.23 -6.90
N PHE A 22 -6.26 -8.12 -6.80
CA PHE A 22 -6.59 -6.89 -7.53
C PHE A 22 -6.47 -7.08 -9.05
N PHE A 23 -5.40 -7.73 -9.53
CA PHE A 23 -5.23 -7.95 -10.98
C PHE A 23 -6.26 -8.91 -11.54
N ASP A 24 -6.61 -9.96 -10.80
CA ASP A 24 -7.66 -10.89 -11.22
C ASP A 24 -9.04 -10.20 -11.25
N LEU A 25 -9.34 -9.36 -10.26
CA LEU A 25 -10.59 -8.58 -10.26
C LEU A 25 -10.61 -7.57 -11.42
N LEU A 26 -9.53 -6.83 -11.67
CA LEU A 26 -9.44 -5.91 -12.81
C LEU A 26 -9.60 -6.65 -14.14
N ALA A 27 -8.94 -7.80 -14.29
CA ALA A 27 -9.05 -8.62 -15.51
C ALA A 27 -10.47 -9.12 -15.76
N SER A 28 -11.21 -9.47 -14.70
CA SER A 28 -12.61 -9.90 -14.81
C SER A 28 -13.57 -8.81 -15.31
N THR A 29 -13.12 -7.56 -15.30
CA THR A 29 -13.89 -6.39 -15.78
C THR A 29 -13.45 -5.89 -17.16
N CYS A 30 -12.50 -6.57 -17.81
CA CYS A 30 -12.04 -6.25 -19.16
C CYS A 30 -12.66 -7.23 -20.18
N ASP A 31 -13.66 -6.77 -20.95
CA ASP A 31 -14.45 -7.63 -21.84
C ASP A 31 -13.59 -8.34 -22.91
N SER A 32 -12.58 -7.64 -23.45
CA SER A 32 -11.63 -8.19 -24.44
C SER A 32 -10.34 -8.74 -23.82
N GLY A 33 -10.30 -8.81 -22.49
CA GLY A 33 -9.20 -9.40 -21.72
C GLY A 33 -8.13 -8.41 -21.28
N MET A 34 -7.33 -8.86 -20.33
CA MET A 34 -6.19 -8.15 -19.76
C MET A 34 -4.93 -9.02 -19.78
N SER A 35 -3.80 -8.41 -20.10
CA SER A 35 -2.48 -9.01 -19.95
C SER A 35 -1.56 -8.13 -19.13
N LEU A 36 -0.79 -8.74 -18.23
CA LEU A 36 0.17 -8.09 -17.35
C LEU A 36 1.59 -8.42 -17.80
N PHE A 37 2.47 -7.41 -17.92
CA PHE A 37 3.91 -7.60 -18.08
C PHE A 37 4.62 -7.30 -16.78
N THR A 38 5.45 -8.23 -16.31
CA THR A 38 6.16 -8.11 -15.04
C THR A 38 7.53 -8.77 -15.10
N GLY A 39 8.38 -8.50 -14.11
CA GLY A 39 9.66 -9.17 -13.93
C GLY A 39 9.88 -9.61 -12.48
N LEU A 40 11.04 -10.15 -12.19
CA LEU A 40 11.41 -10.55 -10.83
C LEU A 40 12.02 -9.40 -10.04
N PRO A 41 11.83 -9.35 -8.71
CA PRO A 41 12.51 -8.39 -7.84
C PRO A 41 14.00 -8.73 -7.73
N ARG A 42 14.80 -7.76 -7.27
CA ARG A 42 16.18 -8.06 -6.85
C ARG A 42 16.14 -8.92 -5.58
N PRO A 43 17.09 -9.84 -5.39
CA PRO A 43 17.15 -10.70 -4.19
C PRO A 43 17.09 -9.91 -2.87
N VAL A 44 17.74 -8.75 -2.82
CA VAL A 44 17.78 -7.87 -1.63
C VAL A 44 16.43 -7.26 -1.26
N GLU A 45 15.47 -7.20 -2.20
CA GLU A 45 14.15 -6.60 -1.94
C GLU A 45 13.23 -7.55 -1.18
N SER A 46 13.50 -8.85 -1.24
CA SER A 46 12.76 -9.89 -0.53
C SER A 46 11.23 -9.77 -0.72
N ILE A 47 10.78 -9.49 -1.94
CA ILE A 47 9.37 -9.38 -2.29
C ILE A 47 8.88 -10.77 -2.68
N ALA A 48 7.87 -11.30 -1.98
CA ALA A 48 7.17 -12.50 -2.39
C ALA A 48 6.37 -12.22 -3.67
N THR A 49 6.65 -12.97 -4.73
CA THR A 49 6.00 -12.81 -6.04
C THR A 49 4.93 -13.87 -6.26
N ALA A 50 3.82 -13.48 -6.89
CA ALA A 50 2.82 -14.42 -7.35
C ALA A 50 3.39 -15.26 -8.51
N ARG A 51 3.16 -16.56 -8.45
CA ARG A 51 3.56 -17.51 -9.50
C ARG A 51 2.46 -17.75 -10.52
N GLN A 52 1.23 -17.39 -10.17
CA GLN A 52 0.04 -17.64 -10.96
C GLN A 52 -1.00 -16.58 -10.63
N LEU A 53 -1.77 -16.15 -11.63
CA LEU A 53 -3.00 -15.41 -11.54
C LEU A 53 -4.15 -16.33 -11.96
N GLN A 54 -5.36 -16.09 -11.45
CA GLN A 54 -6.51 -16.97 -11.74
C GLN A 54 -7.23 -16.57 -13.03
N ILE A 55 -7.30 -15.27 -13.30
CA ILE A 55 -8.06 -14.71 -14.43
C ILE A 55 -7.13 -13.93 -15.37
N ALA A 56 -6.27 -13.08 -14.83
CA ALA A 56 -5.38 -12.26 -15.63
C ALA A 56 -4.25 -13.09 -16.25
N ASN A 57 -3.98 -12.88 -17.53
CA ASN A 57 -2.79 -13.40 -18.17
C ASN A 57 -1.57 -12.55 -17.79
N TYR A 58 -0.40 -13.16 -17.63
CA TYR A 58 0.81 -12.39 -17.47
C TYR A 58 2.00 -12.96 -18.22
N LYS A 59 2.90 -12.08 -18.63
CA LYS A 59 4.19 -12.41 -19.24
C LYS A 59 5.30 -12.02 -18.28
N LEU A 60 6.12 -13.00 -17.93
CA LEU A 60 7.34 -12.74 -17.17
C LEU A 60 8.44 -12.27 -18.13
N GLY A 61 8.88 -11.03 -17.95
CA GLY A 61 10.04 -10.45 -18.63
C GLY A 61 11.26 -10.40 -17.72
N GLU A 62 12.36 -9.93 -18.26
CA GLU A 62 13.61 -9.77 -17.52
C GLU A 62 13.79 -8.32 -17.06
N ASN A 63 13.90 -8.11 -15.76
CA ASN A 63 14.30 -6.84 -15.17
C ASN A 63 15.83 -6.71 -15.18
N VAL A 64 16.37 -5.91 -16.08
CA VAL A 64 17.79 -5.54 -16.10
C VAL A 64 17.97 -4.36 -15.17
N HIS A 65 18.61 -4.60 -14.02
CA HIS A 65 18.85 -3.60 -12.99
C HIS A 65 20.21 -2.95 -13.21
N LEU A 66 20.22 -1.63 -13.37
CA LEU A 66 21.42 -0.83 -13.55
C LEU A 66 21.63 0.03 -12.30
N PHE A 67 22.83 0.05 -11.79
CA PHE A 67 23.24 0.79 -10.58
C PHE A 67 22.44 0.40 -9.31
N SER A 68 22.65 1.15 -8.24
CA SER A 68 21.97 0.96 -6.95
C SER A 68 21.69 2.29 -6.26
N GLY A 69 20.90 2.29 -5.20
CA GLY A 69 20.58 3.48 -4.41
C GLY A 69 19.95 4.59 -5.24
N THR A 70 20.48 5.79 -5.15
CA THR A 70 19.93 7.00 -5.80
C THR A 70 19.99 6.94 -7.32
N PHE A 71 20.96 6.24 -7.88
CA PHE A 71 21.17 6.13 -9.34
C PHE A 71 20.50 4.90 -9.95
N TYR A 72 19.76 4.14 -9.18
CA TYR A 72 19.06 2.94 -9.67
C TYR A 72 18.21 3.23 -10.90
N LEU A 73 18.37 2.40 -11.94
CA LEU A 73 17.54 2.37 -13.14
C LEU A 73 17.13 0.92 -13.42
N CYS A 74 16.03 0.75 -14.13
CA CYS A 74 15.53 -0.57 -14.55
C CYS A 74 15.15 -0.52 -16.05
N TYR A 75 15.60 -1.50 -16.80
CA TYR A 75 15.13 -1.76 -18.16
C TYR A 75 14.42 -3.11 -18.19
N GLN A 76 13.19 -3.15 -18.69
CA GLN A 76 12.42 -4.38 -18.82
C GLN A 76 12.58 -4.96 -20.22
N ARG A 77 13.42 -6.00 -20.34
CA ARG A 77 13.62 -6.71 -21.61
C ARG A 77 12.36 -7.49 -21.98
N GLY A 78 11.96 -7.43 -23.24
CA GLY A 78 10.78 -8.10 -23.78
C GLY A 78 9.48 -7.30 -23.70
N LEU A 79 9.43 -6.15 -22.99
CA LEU A 79 8.23 -5.33 -22.88
C LEU A 79 7.66 -4.95 -24.25
N MET A 80 8.50 -4.46 -25.17
CA MET A 80 8.04 -4.02 -26.48
C MET A 80 7.53 -5.16 -27.36
N ASN A 81 8.15 -6.35 -27.30
CA ASN A 81 7.70 -7.52 -28.05
C ASN A 81 6.33 -7.98 -27.54
N TRP A 82 6.18 -8.10 -26.20
CA TRP A 82 4.90 -8.44 -25.60
C TRP A 82 3.80 -7.44 -25.95
N LEU A 83 4.10 -6.12 -25.90
CA LEU A 83 3.14 -5.07 -26.21
C LEU A 83 2.64 -5.16 -27.66
N LYS A 84 3.54 -5.46 -28.61
CA LYS A 84 3.19 -5.66 -30.02
C LYS A 84 2.37 -6.94 -30.25
N GLU A 85 2.73 -8.03 -29.57
CA GLU A 85 2.03 -9.32 -29.66
C GLU A 85 0.60 -9.21 -29.08
N TRP A 86 0.46 -8.57 -27.91
CA TRP A 86 -0.84 -8.38 -27.25
C TRP A 86 -1.73 -7.38 -27.97
N ASN A 87 -1.13 -6.35 -28.56
CA ASN A 87 -1.79 -5.24 -29.26
C ASN A 87 -3.00 -4.68 -28.49
N PRO A 88 -2.78 -4.07 -27.30
CA PRO A 88 -3.85 -3.58 -26.44
C PRO A 88 -4.51 -2.33 -26.99
N ASP A 89 -5.71 -2.01 -26.48
CA ASP A 89 -6.44 -0.76 -26.77
C ASP A 89 -6.10 0.34 -25.75
N ALA A 90 -5.64 -0.04 -24.55
CA ALA A 90 -5.11 0.87 -23.55
C ALA A 90 -3.93 0.24 -22.80
N LEU A 91 -3.02 1.09 -22.30
CA LEU A 91 -1.86 0.66 -21.51
C LEU A 91 -1.82 1.41 -20.18
N ILE A 92 -1.64 0.67 -19.09
CA ILE A 92 -1.32 1.22 -17.77
C ILE A 92 0.12 0.86 -17.41
N VAL A 93 0.92 1.84 -16.98
CA VAL A 93 2.33 1.64 -16.61
C VAL A 93 2.65 2.22 -15.24
N GLU A 94 3.61 1.62 -14.53
CA GLU A 94 4.17 2.29 -13.36
C GLU A 94 4.83 3.63 -13.76
N ALA A 95 4.30 4.73 -13.21
CA ALA A 95 4.76 6.09 -13.47
C ALA A 95 6.08 6.38 -12.74
N ASN A 96 7.11 5.60 -13.04
CA ASN A 96 8.43 5.74 -12.44
C ASN A 96 9.47 6.13 -13.51
N PRO A 97 10.04 7.35 -13.44
CA PRO A 97 11.03 7.81 -14.44
C PRO A 97 12.33 7.00 -14.47
N ARG A 98 12.53 6.11 -13.49
CA ARG A 98 13.68 5.18 -13.44
C ARG A 98 13.49 3.95 -14.33
N TYR A 99 12.29 3.74 -14.88
CA TYR A 99 12.00 2.59 -15.74
C TYR A 99 12.15 3.01 -17.22
N LEU A 100 13.33 2.69 -17.77
CA LEU A 100 13.76 3.18 -19.09
C LEU A 100 12.89 2.70 -20.25
N SER A 101 12.25 1.53 -20.08
CA SER A 101 11.38 0.95 -21.12
C SER A 101 10.05 1.69 -21.28
N THR A 102 9.61 2.45 -20.26
CA THR A 102 8.29 3.09 -20.22
C THR A 102 8.09 4.07 -21.35
N SER A 103 9.05 4.99 -21.58
CA SER A 103 8.92 6.00 -22.64
C SER A 103 8.84 5.42 -24.05
N SER A 104 9.45 4.25 -24.28
CA SER A 104 9.34 3.55 -25.59
C SER A 104 7.95 2.92 -25.76
N ALA A 105 7.39 2.36 -24.69
CA ALA A 105 6.03 1.80 -24.69
C ALA A 105 4.99 2.89 -24.91
N VAL A 106 5.10 4.02 -24.18
CA VAL A 106 4.22 5.19 -24.36
C VAL A 106 4.24 5.69 -25.80
N ARG A 107 5.44 5.91 -26.35
CA ARG A 107 5.60 6.38 -27.75
C ARG A 107 4.94 5.42 -28.74
N TRP A 108 5.12 4.13 -28.57
CA TRP A 108 4.53 3.13 -29.46
C TRP A 108 3.00 3.15 -29.40
N MET A 109 2.40 3.25 -28.21
CA MET A 109 0.96 3.36 -28.02
C MET A 109 0.38 4.60 -28.71
N HIS A 110 1.02 5.76 -28.52
CA HIS A 110 0.60 7.02 -29.14
C HIS A 110 0.72 6.98 -30.66
N GLN A 111 1.72 6.29 -31.24
CA GLN A 111 1.78 6.05 -32.68
C GLN A 111 0.60 5.24 -33.23
N GLN A 112 -0.07 4.47 -32.36
CA GLN A 112 -1.29 3.73 -32.67
C GLN A 112 -2.56 4.49 -32.26
N HIS A 113 -2.46 5.74 -31.82
CA HIS A 113 -3.54 6.57 -31.27
C HIS A 113 -4.27 5.91 -30.08
N LYS A 114 -3.53 5.21 -29.22
CA LYS A 114 -4.03 4.47 -28.05
C LYS A 114 -3.56 5.10 -26.75
N PRO A 115 -4.44 5.24 -25.74
CA PRO A 115 -4.13 5.93 -24.51
C PRO A 115 -3.18 5.16 -23.59
N VAL A 116 -2.41 5.94 -22.82
CA VAL A 116 -1.53 5.41 -21.77
C VAL A 116 -1.79 6.13 -20.46
N ILE A 117 -2.03 5.35 -19.40
CA ILE A 117 -2.25 5.84 -18.05
C ILE A 117 -1.02 5.55 -17.19
N GLY A 118 -0.50 6.58 -16.52
CA GLY A 118 0.55 6.43 -15.53
C GLY A 118 -0.05 6.06 -14.16
N TRP A 119 0.53 5.09 -13.46
CA TRP A 119 0.09 4.67 -12.13
C TRP A 119 1.22 4.81 -11.11
N GLY A 120 1.02 5.62 -10.05
CA GLY A 120 2.10 5.89 -9.11
C GLY A 120 1.70 6.54 -7.78
N LEU A 121 2.70 6.67 -6.90
CA LEU A 121 2.53 7.14 -5.51
C LEU A 121 2.31 8.66 -5.38
N GLY A 122 2.69 9.41 -6.40
CA GLY A 122 2.78 10.87 -6.33
C GLY A 122 4.17 11.35 -6.74
N SER A 123 4.39 12.65 -6.62
CA SER A 123 5.66 13.30 -6.97
C SER A 123 5.96 14.42 -5.97
N PRO A 124 6.46 14.09 -4.79
CA PRO A 124 6.70 15.08 -3.73
C PRO A 124 7.68 16.17 -4.20
N PRO A 125 7.55 17.39 -3.70
CA PRO A 125 8.41 18.51 -4.04
C PRO A 125 9.88 18.16 -3.86
N LEU A 126 10.71 18.62 -4.78
CA LEU A 126 12.16 18.47 -4.71
C LEU A 126 12.78 19.68 -4.03
N SER A 127 13.80 19.43 -3.23
CA SER A 127 14.63 20.47 -2.59
C SER A 127 16.09 20.32 -3.03
N GLY A 128 16.90 21.36 -2.76
CA GLY A 128 18.33 21.37 -2.99
C GLY A 128 18.74 21.84 -4.41
N PRO A 129 20.02 21.72 -4.73
CA PRO A 129 20.57 22.16 -6.02
C PRO A 129 19.84 21.50 -7.19
N LEU A 130 19.59 22.27 -8.26
CA LEU A 130 18.91 21.80 -9.46
C LEU A 130 17.47 21.29 -9.24
N ALA A 131 16.80 21.63 -8.13
CA ALA A 131 15.42 21.22 -7.87
C ALA A 131 14.48 21.59 -9.02
N GLY A 132 14.56 22.83 -9.52
CA GLY A 132 13.75 23.29 -10.66
C GLY A 132 13.97 22.48 -11.94
N PHE A 133 15.22 22.20 -12.30
CA PHE A 133 15.52 21.37 -13.46
C PHE A 133 15.00 19.93 -13.31
N ARG A 134 15.18 19.35 -12.14
CA ARG A 134 14.68 18.00 -11.83
C ARG A 134 13.15 17.95 -11.84
N GLN A 135 12.50 19.03 -11.39
CA GLN A 135 11.04 19.17 -11.41
C GLN A 135 10.50 19.26 -12.84
N THR A 136 11.13 20.08 -13.69
CA THR A 136 10.80 20.17 -15.13
C THR A 136 10.94 18.81 -15.82
N ARG A 137 12.01 18.06 -15.55
CA ARG A 137 12.16 16.70 -16.09
C ARG A 137 11.10 15.72 -15.60
N ARG A 138 10.67 15.85 -14.33
CA ARG A 138 9.55 15.04 -13.80
C ARG A 138 8.25 15.38 -14.51
N LEU A 139 7.94 16.66 -14.66
CA LEU A 139 6.74 17.09 -15.37
C LEU A 139 6.77 16.58 -16.82
N SER A 140 7.89 16.77 -17.53
CA SER A 140 8.06 16.26 -18.90
C SER A 140 7.90 14.73 -19.02
N PHE A 141 8.23 13.98 -17.97
CA PHE A 141 7.94 12.54 -17.93
C PHE A 141 6.45 12.28 -17.71
N LEU A 142 5.79 13.00 -16.79
CA LEU A 142 4.37 12.80 -16.48
C LEU A 142 3.47 13.22 -17.66
N THR A 143 3.81 14.29 -18.37
CA THR A 143 3.04 14.78 -19.53
C THR A 143 3.06 13.84 -20.74
N GLN A 144 3.83 12.75 -20.68
CA GLN A 144 3.72 11.67 -21.65
C GLN A 144 2.46 10.80 -21.43
N PHE A 145 1.78 10.90 -20.29
CA PHE A 145 0.59 10.10 -20.00
C PHE A 145 -0.69 10.89 -20.32
N ASP A 146 -1.70 10.20 -20.79
CA ASP A 146 -3.02 10.78 -21.08
C ASP A 146 -3.84 11.00 -19.81
N ALA A 147 -3.62 10.17 -18.76
CA ALA A 147 -4.16 10.32 -17.43
C ALA A 147 -3.22 9.72 -16.37
N MET A 148 -3.47 10.03 -15.11
CA MET A 148 -2.74 9.49 -13.96
C MET A 148 -3.69 8.78 -13.00
N LEU A 149 -3.25 7.63 -12.48
CA LEU A 149 -3.81 6.94 -11.33
C LEU A 149 -2.88 7.14 -10.13
N ALA A 150 -3.35 7.87 -9.13
CA ALA A 150 -2.60 8.10 -7.90
C ALA A 150 -3.03 7.11 -6.81
N TYR A 151 -2.07 6.62 -6.02
CA TYR A 151 -2.36 5.69 -4.91
C TYR A 151 -3.08 6.35 -3.72
N SER A 152 -3.07 7.68 -3.65
CA SER A 152 -3.65 8.45 -2.54
C SER A 152 -4.09 9.83 -3.01
N GLN A 153 -4.96 10.50 -2.23
CA GLN A 153 -5.34 11.88 -2.46
C GLN A 153 -4.11 12.79 -2.43
N ARG A 154 -3.20 12.59 -1.47
CA ARG A 154 -1.92 13.31 -1.41
C ARG A 154 -1.10 13.16 -2.69
N GLY A 155 -0.97 11.93 -3.21
CA GLY A 155 -0.25 11.68 -4.46
C GLY A 155 -0.90 12.39 -5.65
N ALA A 156 -2.22 12.45 -5.69
CA ALA A 156 -2.96 13.21 -6.71
C ALA A 156 -2.70 14.71 -6.61
N ASP A 157 -2.69 15.26 -5.41
CA ASP A 157 -2.40 16.68 -5.16
C ASP A 157 -0.94 17.04 -5.52
N GLU A 158 0.00 16.13 -5.25
CA GLU A 158 1.41 16.27 -5.66
C GLU A 158 1.58 16.30 -7.18
N TYR A 159 0.84 15.45 -7.94
CA TYR A 159 0.84 15.49 -9.40
C TYR A 159 0.23 16.79 -9.95
N ALA A 160 -0.88 17.24 -9.37
CA ALA A 160 -1.51 18.51 -9.74
C ALA A 160 -0.60 19.70 -9.43
N ALA A 161 0.03 19.73 -8.26
CA ALA A 161 0.98 20.77 -7.87
C ALA A 161 2.23 20.82 -8.76
N LEU A 162 2.62 19.68 -9.35
CA LEU A 162 3.70 19.62 -10.34
C LEU A 162 3.29 20.18 -11.70
N GLY A 163 1.98 20.33 -11.97
CA GLY A 163 1.42 20.89 -13.19
C GLY A 163 0.71 19.88 -14.11
N PHE A 164 0.44 18.66 -13.64
CA PHE A 164 -0.40 17.73 -14.38
C PHE A 164 -1.88 18.14 -14.25
N PRO A 165 -2.71 18.11 -15.33
CA PRO A 165 -4.12 18.53 -15.30
C PRO A 165 -4.92 17.74 -14.26
N ARG A 166 -5.58 18.45 -13.32
CA ARG A 166 -6.29 17.82 -12.20
C ARG A 166 -7.44 16.91 -12.65
N GLU A 167 -8.14 17.28 -13.72
CA GLU A 167 -9.24 16.55 -14.32
C GLU A 167 -8.81 15.21 -14.95
N LYS A 168 -7.51 15.02 -15.17
CA LYS A 168 -6.91 13.78 -15.68
C LYS A 168 -6.25 12.94 -14.60
N ILE A 169 -6.41 13.31 -13.32
CA ILE A 169 -5.87 12.55 -12.18
C ILE A 169 -7.01 11.86 -11.46
N PHE A 170 -6.93 10.54 -11.41
CA PHE A 170 -7.89 9.67 -10.69
C PHE A 170 -7.21 9.09 -9.44
N VAL A 171 -7.94 9.06 -8.33
CA VAL A 171 -7.43 8.46 -7.09
C VAL A 171 -7.90 7.03 -7.01
N ALA A 172 -6.95 6.11 -7.07
CA ALA A 172 -7.14 4.67 -6.87
C ALA A 172 -6.42 4.28 -5.59
N HIS A 173 -7.12 4.43 -4.46
CA HIS A 173 -6.52 4.17 -3.14
C HIS A 173 -5.84 2.82 -3.08
N ASN A 174 -4.59 2.82 -2.60
CA ASN A 174 -3.75 1.63 -2.55
C ASN A 174 -4.35 0.56 -1.63
N SER A 175 -5.10 -0.36 -2.20
CA SER A 175 -5.81 -1.42 -1.50
C SER A 175 -5.23 -2.80 -1.82
N VAL A 176 -5.27 -3.69 -0.82
CA VAL A 176 -4.78 -5.06 -0.93
C VAL A 176 -5.83 -6.09 -0.49
N SER A 177 -6.89 -5.63 0.15
CA SER A 177 -7.96 -6.48 0.66
C SER A 177 -9.28 -6.15 -0.02
N PRO A 178 -10.14 -7.15 -0.26
CA PRO A 178 -11.51 -6.92 -0.70
C PRO A 178 -12.31 -6.22 0.40
N ALA A 179 -13.47 -5.69 0.04
CA ALA A 179 -14.45 -5.26 1.01
C ALA A 179 -14.81 -6.42 1.95
N PRO A 180 -14.83 -6.20 3.29
CA PRO A 180 -15.12 -7.29 4.23
C PRO A 180 -16.53 -7.84 3.99
N SER A 181 -16.60 -9.16 3.76
CA SER A 181 -17.86 -9.90 3.58
C SER A 181 -18.49 -10.33 4.91
N HIS A 182 -17.71 -10.32 5.99
CA HIS A 182 -18.19 -10.62 7.34
C HIS A 182 -18.77 -9.38 8.03
N PRO A 183 -19.69 -9.52 9.00
CA PRO A 183 -20.14 -8.40 9.80
C PRO A 183 -19.01 -7.86 10.70
N LEU A 184 -19.18 -6.64 11.18
CA LEU A 184 -18.25 -6.08 12.18
C LEU A 184 -18.17 -7.03 13.39
N PRO A 185 -16.99 -7.53 13.76
CA PRO A 185 -16.85 -8.43 14.89
C PRO A 185 -17.28 -7.76 16.21
N PRO A 186 -17.98 -8.50 17.10
CA PRO A 186 -18.30 -7.98 18.43
C PRO A 186 -17.02 -7.74 19.23
N ARG A 187 -17.03 -6.70 20.04
CA ARG A 187 -15.86 -6.30 20.83
C ARG A 187 -16.22 -6.12 22.30
N ARG A 188 -15.27 -6.36 23.19
CA ARG A 188 -15.42 -6.10 24.61
C ARG A 188 -15.80 -4.64 24.86
N SER A 189 -16.72 -4.41 25.77
CA SER A 189 -17.14 -3.03 26.15
C SER A 189 -16.28 -2.42 27.25
N THR A 190 -15.45 -3.23 27.91
CA THR A 190 -14.60 -2.86 29.05
C THR A 190 -13.20 -3.47 28.90
N PHE A 191 -12.23 -2.96 29.65
CA PHE A 191 -10.92 -3.58 29.85
C PHE A 191 -10.87 -4.31 31.20
N ASP A 192 -11.76 -5.29 31.42
CA ASP A 192 -11.72 -6.15 32.61
C ASP A 192 -10.42 -6.97 32.70
N VAL A 193 -9.78 -7.15 31.58
CA VAL A 193 -8.44 -7.69 31.41
C VAL A 193 -7.57 -6.68 30.65
N ARG A 194 -6.26 -6.87 30.70
CA ARG A 194 -5.30 -5.99 30.01
C ARG A 194 -5.68 -5.77 28.55
N PRO A 195 -5.61 -4.52 28.06
CA PRO A 195 -5.87 -4.24 26.66
C PRO A 195 -4.86 -4.96 25.74
N ILE A 196 -5.30 -5.36 24.56
CA ILE A 196 -4.50 -6.10 23.59
C ILE A 196 -4.09 -5.18 22.45
N ILE A 197 -2.79 -4.97 22.33
CA ILE A 197 -2.17 -4.26 21.21
C ILE A 197 -1.67 -5.28 20.21
N LEU A 198 -2.05 -5.12 18.95
CA LEU A 198 -1.65 -5.99 17.86
C LEU A 198 -0.70 -5.27 16.89
N PHE A 199 0.36 -5.95 16.51
CA PHE A 199 1.19 -5.63 15.36
C PHE A 199 1.21 -6.82 14.40
N VAL A 200 1.01 -6.56 13.11
CA VAL A 200 1.15 -7.55 12.03
C VAL A 200 2.06 -6.99 10.96
N GLY A 201 3.10 -7.73 10.61
CA GLY A 201 3.99 -7.33 9.53
C GLY A 201 5.36 -7.96 9.56
N ARG A 202 6.13 -7.77 8.47
CA ARG A 202 7.49 -8.27 8.40
C ARG A 202 8.39 -7.59 9.44
N LEU A 203 9.16 -8.38 10.20
CA LEU A 203 10.06 -7.89 11.25
C LEU A 203 11.33 -7.28 10.63
N GLN A 204 11.29 -5.96 10.45
CA GLN A 204 12.35 -5.14 9.85
C GLN A 204 12.57 -3.89 10.70
N ALA A 205 13.79 -3.37 10.73
CA ALA A 205 14.17 -2.18 11.51
C ALA A 205 13.24 -0.97 11.25
N ARG A 206 12.80 -0.75 10.00
CA ARG A 206 11.89 0.34 9.64
C ARG A 206 10.50 0.26 10.28
N LYS A 207 10.13 -0.88 10.87
CA LYS A 207 8.85 -1.06 11.58
C LYS A 207 8.86 -0.53 12.99
N ARG A 208 10.03 -0.29 13.56
CA ARG A 208 10.25 0.36 14.85
C ARG A 208 9.56 -0.33 16.04
N LEU A 209 9.54 -1.67 16.04
CA LEU A 209 9.07 -2.46 17.19
C LEU A 209 9.84 -2.18 18.46
N ASP A 210 11.12 -1.80 18.36
CA ASP A 210 11.95 -1.33 19.46
C ASP A 210 11.29 -0.19 20.24
N LEU A 211 10.66 0.76 19.54
CA LEU A 211 9.93 1.87 20.16
C LEU A 211 8.57 1.42 20.72
N LEU A 212 7.92 0.45 20.08
CA LEU A 212 6.65 -0.10 20.60
C LEU A 212 6.85 -0.80 21.95
N PHE A 213 7.94 -1.58 22.12
CA PHE A 213 8.27 -2.18 23.43
C PHE A 213 8.47 -1.14 24.51
N ARG A 214 9.25 -0.10 24.24
CA ARG A 214 9.50 1.00 25.17
C ARG A 214 8.22 1.76 25.50
N ALA A 215 7.34 1.96 24.55
CA ALA A 215 6.05 2.62 24.77
C ALA A 215 5.13 1.77 25.65
N CYS A 216 4.99 0.46 25.36
CA CYS A 216 4.21 -0.47 26.18
C CYS A 216 4.73 -0.53 27.64
N ALA A 217 6.05 -0.44 27.84
CA ALA A 217 6.64 -0.43 29.18
C ALA A 217 6.23 0.79 30.02
N GLN A 218 5.87 1.91 29.38
CA GLN A 218 5.43 3.16 30.05
C GLN A 218 3.91 3.25 30.26
N ILE A 219 3.14 2.25 29.83
CA ILE A 219 1.68 2.22 30.03
C ILE A 219 1.37 1.43 31.31
N GLU A 220 0.66 2.06 32.25
CA GLU A 220 0.34 1.43 33.55
C GLU A 220 -0.48 0.15 33.41
N ALA A 221 -1.43 0.10 32.50
CA ALA A 221 -2.27 -1.04 32.22
C ALA A 221 -1.48 -2.28 31.71
N LYS A 222 -0.17 -2.14 31.45
CA LYS A 222 0.71 -3.20 30.94
C LYS A 222 0.03 -4.03 29.87
N PRO A 223 -0.28 -3.46 28.70
CA PRO A 223 -1.07 -4.12 27.66
C PRO A 223 -0.42 -5.45 27.23
N ARG A 224 -1.23 -6.42 26.84
CA ARG A 224 -0.76 -7.59 26.12
C ARG A 224 -0.33 -7.17 24.71
N LEU A 225 0.94 -7.38 24.36
CA LEU A 225 1.47 -7.02 23.04
C LEU A 225 1.64 -8.28 22.21
N VAL A 226 0.85 -8.41 21.16
CA VAL A 226 0.88 -9.54 20.22
C VAL A 226 1.56 -9.11 18.93
N ILE A 227 2.63 -9.82 18.55
CA ILE A 227 3.45 -9.54 17.38
C ILE A 227 3.37 -10.71 16.41
N ILE A 228 2.80 -10.46 15.22
CA ILE A 228 2.65 -11.46 14.18
C ILE A 228 3.52 -11.09 12.99
N GLY A 229 4.36 -12.02 12.60
CA GLY A 229 5.25 -11.89 11.46
C GLY A 229 6.59 -12.54 11.67
N ASP A 230 7.42 -12.45 10.64
CA ASP A 230 8.79 -12.91 10.65
C ASP A 230 9.67 -11.93 9.84
N GLY A 231 10.98 -12.03 9.98
CA GLY A 231 11.90 -11.16 9.26
C GLY A 231 13.31 -11.16 9.83
N PRO A 232 14.23 -10.44 9.16
CA PRO A 232 15.65 -10.44 9.54
C PRO A 232 15.91 -9.93 10.96
N GLU A 233 15.02 -9.09 11.51
CA GLU A 233 15.17 -8.52 12.86
C GLU A 233 14.58 -9.39 13.98
N ARG A 234 14.03 -10.57 13.68
CA ARG A 234 13.30 -11.38 14.67
C ARG A 234 14.11 -11.66 15.93
N ALA A 235 15.30 -12.24 15.77
CA ALA A 235 16.13 -12.61 16.91
C ALA A 235 16.54 -11.39 17.76
N THR A 236 16.90 -10.29 17.10
CA THR A 236 17.24 -9.02 17.76
C THR A 236 16.06 -8.47 18.55
N LEU A 237 14.85 -8.49 17.94
CA LEU A 237 13.63 -7.98 18.57
C LEU A 237 13.17 -8.86 19.74
N GLU A 238 13.25 -10.19 19.63
CA GLU A 238 12.96 -11.11 20.73
C GLU A 238 13.89 -10.91 21.94
N SER A 239 15.20 -10.71 21.67
CA SER A 239 16.17 -10.40 22.72
C SER A 239 15.86 -9.05 23.40
N LEU A 240 15.59 -8.02 22.61
CA LEU A 240 15.26 -6.69 23.12
C LEU A 240 13.94 -6.68 23.91
N ALA A 241 12.95 -7.43 23.45
CA ALA A 241 11.68 -7.54 24.15
C ALA A 241 11.83 -8.24 25.53
N LYS A 242 12.67 -9.26 25.64
CA LYS A 242 12.97 -9.90 26.94
C LYS A 242 13.53 -8.93 27.98
N GLU A 243 14.30 -7.95 27.52
CA GLU A 243 14.88 -6.92 28.38
C GLU A 243 13.86 -5.80 28.72
N ILE A 244 13.13 -5.28 27.71
CA ILE A 244 12.31 -4.07 27.86
C ILE A 244 10.86 -4.39 28.20
N TYR A 245 10.29 -5.40 27.57
CA TYR A 245 8.87 -5.77 27.68
C TYR A 245 8.68 -7.29 27.58
N PRO A 246 9.05 -8.08 28.63
CA PRO A 246 9.04 -9.54 28.58
C PRO A 246 7.70 -10.20 28.28
N SER A 247 6.60 -9.46 28.44
CA SER A 247 5.24 -9.93 28.12
C SER A 247 4.85 -9.77 26.65
N ALA A 248 5.77 -9.38 25.77
CA ALA A 248 5.54 -9.36 24.33
C ALA A 248 5.49 -10.79 23.76
N GLU A 249 4.48 -11.09 22.97
CA GLU A 249 4.21 -12.42 22.40
C GLU A 249 4.57 -12.44 20.91
N PHE A 250 5.57 -13.23 20.54
CA PHE A 250 5.95 -13.43 19.14
C PHE A 250 5.31 -14.71 18.58
N ILE A 251 4.27 -14.54 17.77
CA ILE A 251 3.46 -15.65 17.24
C ILE A 251 4.10 -16.32 16.01
N GLY A 252 5.02 -15.62 15.34
CA GLY A 252 5.58 -16.03 14.04
C GLY A 252 4.74 -15.55 12.87
N ALA A 253 5.10 -15.97 11.66
CA ALA A 253 4.37 -15.59 10.45
C ALA A 253 3.00 -16.28 10.41
N LYS A 254 1.96 -15.52 10.13
CA LYS A 254 0.59 -15.97 9.87
C LYS A 254 0.04 -15.28 8.63
N HIS A 255 -0.86 -15.94 7.91
CA HIS A 255 -1.42 -15.43 6.66
C HIS A 255 -2.91 -15.77 6.51
N GLY A 256 -3.65 -14.88 5.86
CA GLY A 256 -5.05 -15.10 5.52
C GLY A 256 -5.90 -15.44 6.74
N VAL A 257 -6.60 -16.56 6.69
CA VAL A 257 -7.55 -16.98 7.75
C VAL A 257 -6.92 -17.20 9.13
N GLU A 258 -5.62 -17.48 9.19
CA GLU A 258 -4.91 -17.67 10.46
C GLU A 258 -4.78 -16.35 11.25
N LEU A 259 -4.88 -15.20 10.60
CA LEU A 259 -4.82 -13.87 11.24
C LEU A 259 -6.14 -13.49 11.93
N LYS A 260 -7.26 -14.05 11.45
CA LYS A 260 -8.61 -13.70 11.91
C LYS A 260 -8.74 -13.67 13.44
N PRO A 261 -8.40 -14.73 14.21
CA PRO A 261 -8.61 -14.72 15.66
C PRO A 261 -7.85 -13.59 16.36
N TYR A 262 -6.66 -13.24 15.89
CA TYR A 262 -5.86 -12.16 16.47
C TYR A 262 -6.45 -10.78 16.19
N PHE A 263 -6.97 -10.56 14.98
CA PHE A 263 -7.68 -9.32 14.66
C PHE A 263 -9.00 -9.19 15.42
N GLU A 264 -9.71 -10.31 15.67
CA GLU A 264 -10.96 -10.30 16.42
C GLU A 264 -10.74 -10.08 17.92
N GLU A 265 -9.64 -10.57 18.48
CA GLU A 265 -9.32 -10.44 19.90
C GLU A 265 -8.71 -9.06 20.25
N ALA A 266 -7.93 -8.47 19.37
CA ALA A 266 -7.20 -7.24 19.63
C ALA A 266 -8.10 -6.03 19.89
N ASP A 267 -7.61 -5.07 20.67
CA ASP A 267 -8.32 -3.82 20.97
C ASP A 267 -7.88 -2.68 20.07
N ILE A 268 -6.61 -2.68 19.65
CA ILE A 268 -6.02 -1.65 18.82
C ILE A 268 -4.85 -2.21 18.01
N PHE A 269 -4.68 -1.71 16.80
CA PHE A 269 -3.52 -2.00 15.95
C PHE A 269 -2.51 -0.86 15.99
N VAL A 270 -1.23 -1.17 16.20
CA VAL A 270 -0.19 -0.14 16.29
C VAL A 270 0.97 -0.43 15.34
N LEU A 271 1.29 0.54 14.48
CA LEU A 271 2.40 0.50 13.54
C LEU A 271 3.28 1.75 13.68
N PRO A 272 4.29 1.74 14.56
CA PRO A 272 5.10 2.93 14.86
C PRO A 272 6.14 3.27 13.77
N GLY A 273 6.25 2.45 12.75
CA GLY A 273 7.16 2.61 11.62
C GLY A 273 6.45 2.73 10.27
N THR A 274 7.22 2.64 9.19
CA THR A 274 6.73 2.89 7.83
C THR A 274 6.14 1.66 7.14
N GLY A 275 5.23 1.92 6.19
CA GLY A 275 4.52 0.92 5.38
C GLY A 275 3.43 0.21 6.18
N GLY A 276 2.54 -0.51 5.56
CA GLY A 276 1.53 -1.21 6.34
C GLY A 276 0.28 -1.61 5.60
N LEU A 277 0.41 -2.62 4.73
CA LEU A 277 -0.76 -3.25 4.13
C LEU A 277 -1.68 -3.88 5.19
N ALA A 278 -1.11 -4.35 6.30
CA ALA A 278 -1.86 -4.88 7.45
C ALA A 278 -2.74 -3.84 8.17
N VAL A 279 -2.52 -2.53 7.97
CA VAL A 279 -3.41 -1.47 8.50
C VAL A 279 -4.82 -1.64 7.94
N GLN A 280 -4.96 -1.81 6.63
CA GLN A 280 -6.26 -2.01 6.00
C GLN A 280 -6.93 -3.31 6.48
N GLU A 281 -6.15 -4.37 6.63
CA GLU A 281 -6.67 -5.65 7.14
C GLU A 281 -7.13 -5.52 8.60
N ALA A 282 -6.37 -4.86 9.47
CA ALA A 282 -6.80 -4.56 10.84
C ALA A 282 -8.11 -3.74 10.89
N MET A 283 -8.22 -2.74 10.02
CA MET A 283 -9.42 -1.91 9.87
C MET A 283 -10.63 -2.73 9.40
N SER A 284 -10.44 -3.74 8.54
CA SER A 284 -11.53 -4.61 8.06
C SER A 284 -12.14 -5.45 9.19
N TYR A 285 -11.39 -5.67 10.26
CA TYR A 285 -11.88 -6.28 11.49
C TYR A 285 -12.36 -5.28 12.55
N GLY A 286 -12.47 -4.00 12.21
CA GLY A 286 -12.96 -2.97 13.12
C GLY A 286 -11.96 -2.59 14.22
N LEU A 287 -10.67 -2.62 13.95
CA LEU A 287 -9.67 -2.08 14.86
C LEU A 287 -9.46 -0.58 14.62
N PRO A 288 -9.43 0.23 15.66
CA PRO A 288 -8.81 1.55 15.59
C PRO A 288 -7.30 1.37 15.41
N VAL A 289 -6.65 2.35 14.79
CA VAL A 289 -5.25 2.20 14.38
C VAL A 289 -4.39 3.39 14.82
N ILE A 290 -3.17 3.12 15.29
CA ILE A 290 -2.12 4.13 15.48
C ILE A 290 -1.03 3.84 14.45
N VAL A 291 -0.74 4.80 13.57
CA VAL A 291 0.29 4.66 12.53
C VAL A 291 1.24 5.85 12.53
N ALA A 292 2.50 5.61 12.20
CA ALA A 292 3.42 6.70 11.93
C ALA A 292 3.17 7.28 10.53
N GLN A 293 3.31 8.58 10.37
CA GLN A 293 3.28 9.27 9.09
C GLN A 293 4.31 8.67 8.13
N GLY A 294 3.93 8.46 6.89
CA GLY A 294 4.72 7.80 5.86
C GLY A 294 4.63 8.46 4.48
N ASP A 295 4.44 7.65 3.46
CA ASP A 295 4.43 8.04 2.06
C ASP A 295 3.08 8.60 1.56
N GLY A 296 2.13 8.84 2.43
CA GLY A 296 0.80 9.37 2.12
C GLY A 296 -0.27 8.31 1.87
N THR A 297 0.08 7.05 1.67
CA THR A 297 -0.92 5.98 1.46
C THR A 297 -1.77 5.68 2.69
N GLN A 298 -1.28 6.04 3.87
CA GLN A 298 -2.02 5.90 5.14
C GLN A 298 -2.90 7.12 5.44
N ASP A 299 -2.65 8.26 4.81
CA ASP A 299 -3.38 9.51 5.10
C ASP A 299 -4.87 9.37 4.75
N ASP A 300 -5.20 8.60 3.71
CA ASP A 300 -6.58 8.33 3.31
C ASP A 300 -7.26 7.25 4.18
N LEU A 301 -6.46 6.28 4.67
CA LEU A 301 -6.94 5.18 5.51
C LEU A 301 -7.18 5.61 6.96
N VAL A 302 -6.25 6.37 7.54
CA VAL A 302 -6.24 6.71 8.96
C VAL A 302 -6.61 8.17 9.15
N ARG A 303 -7.82 8.40 9.63
CA ARG A 303 -8.42 9.70 9.86
C ARG A 303 -8.67 9.89 11.36
N LYS A 304 -8.94 11.13 11.80
CA LYS A 304 -9.19 11.44 13.23
C LYS A 304 -10.34 10.64 13.84
N GLU A 305 -11.31 10.22 13.03
CA GLU A 305 -12.48 9.46 13.45
C GLU A 305 -12.25 7.95 13.58
N ASN A 306 -11.13 7.40 13.10
CA ASN A 306 -10.85 5.96 13.14
C ASN A 306 -9.46 5.60 13.67
N GLY A 307 -8.58 6.59 13.91
CA GLY A 307 -7.23 6.32 14.35
C GLY A 307 -6.41 7.57 14.56
N TRP A 308 -5.12 7.36 14.75
CA TRP A 308 -4.14 8.42 14.97
C TRP A 308 -2.97 8.27 14.01
N GLN A 309 -2.60 9.37 13.37
CA GLN A 309 -1.35 9.49 12.65
C GLN A 309 -0.38 10.28 13.52
N ILE A 310 0.71 9.66 13.92
CA ILE A 310 1.75 10.27 14.74
C ILE A 310 2.97 10.64 13.88
N PRO A 311 3.77 11.64 14.27
CA PRO A 311 5.10 11.83 13.69
C PRO A 311 5.89 10.51 13.76
N PRO A 312 6.87 10.27 12.85
CA PRO A 312 7.72 9.10 12.96
C PRO A 312 8.30 9.01 14.38
N ALA A 313 8.10 7.88 15.08
CA ALA A 313 8.47 7.72 16.47
C ALA A 313 9.99 7.88 16.73
N THR A 314 10.80 7.88 15.67
CA THR A 314 12.21 8.28 15.71
C THR A 314 12.43 9.78 15.90
N ARG A 315 11.43 10.61 15.58
CA ARG A 315 11.47 12.06 15.74
C ARG A 315 10.75 12.50 17.01
N ASP A 316 9.72 11.76 17.39
CA ASP A 316 8.87 12.08 18.54
C ASP A 316 8.36 10.79 19.19
N PHE A 317 9.15 10.25 20.11
CA PHE A 317 8.79 9.05 20.85
C PHE A 317 7.65 9.32 21.84
N ASP A 318 7.61 10.50 22.44
CA ASP A 318 6.59 10.88 23.43
C ASP A 318 5.21 10.99 22.78
N ALA A 319 5.13 11.35 21.50
CA ALA A 319 3.89 11.31 20.74
C ALA A 319 3.33 9.88 20.63
N LEU A 320 4.15 8.87 20.44
CA LEU A 320 3.70 7.46 20.45
C LEU A 320 3.15 7.09 21.83
N VAL A 321 3.89 7.37 22.90
CA VAL A 321 3.51 7.02 24.27
C VAL A 321 2.21 7.72 24.68
N SER A 322 2.13 9.04 24.47
CA SER A 322 0.96 9.82 24.84
C SER A 322 -0.30 9.41 24.04
N THR A 323 -0.14 9.16 22.75
CA THR A 323 -1.24 8.67 21.89
C THR A 323 -1.73 7.30 22.34
N MET A 324 -0.83 6.37 22.68
CA MET A 324 -1.23 5.05 23.19
C MET A 324 -1.95 5.14 24.54
N LYS A 325 -1.47 5.99 25.46
CA LYS A 325 -2.14 6.24 26.75
C LYS A 325 -3.54 6.83 26.54
N ASP A 326 -3.66 7.86 25.70
CA ASP A 326 -4.94 8.47 25.35
C ASP A 326 -5.89 7.48 24.69
N ALA A 327 -5.42 6.69 23.73
CA ALA A 327 -6.24 5.68 23.06
C ALA A 327 -6.81 4.64 24.04
N LEU A 328 -6.00 4.17 24.99
CA LEU A 328 -6.40 3.14 25.95
C LEU A 328 -7.20 3.68 27.15
N SER A 329 -7.37 5.00 27.28
CA SER A 329 -8.15 5.59 28.38
C SER A 329 -9.67 5.53 28.17
N ASP A 330 -10.16 5.38 26.93
CA ASP A 330 -11.60 5.39 26.61
C ASP A 330 -11.95 4.25 25.65
N VAL A 331 -12.44 3.14 26.23
CA VAL A 331 -12.85 1.94 25.48
C VAL A 331 -14.00 2.25 24.54
N ALA A 332 -14.99 3.04 24.97
CA ALA A 332 -16.14 3.38 24.13
C ALA A 332 -15.73 4.16 22.88
N ARG A 333 -14.77 5.07 23.03
CA ARG A 333 -14.15 5.79 21.89
C ARG A 333 -13.45 4.80 20.95
N LEU A 334 -12.63 3.88 21.47
CA LEU A 334 -11.97 2.86 20.64
C LEU A 334 -12.97 2.04 19.82
N ARG A 335 -14.10 1.65 20.41
CA ARG A 335 -15.13 0.87 19.71
C ARG A 335 -15.80 1.69 18.59
N ARG A 336 -16.11 2.97 18.86
CA ARG A 336 -16.64 3.88 17.81
C ARG A 336 -15.64 4.06 16.68
N MET A 337 -14.37 4.27 17.00
CA MET A 337 -13.29 4.43 16.00
C MET A 337 -13.09 3.15 15.21
N GLY A 338 -13.11 1.98 15.84
CA GLY A 338 -13.04 0.68 15.17
C GLY A 338 -14.21 0.46 14.20
N ALA A 339 -15.43 0.81 14.59
CA ALA A 339 -16.59 0.74 13.71
C ALA A 339 -16.42 1.67 12.47
N LYS A 340 -15.80 2.85 12.66
CA LYS A 340 -15.48 3.75 11.55
C LYS A 340 -14.39 3.16 10.64
N SER A 341 -13.33 2.54 11.20
CA SER A 341 -12.32 1.80 10.44
C SER A 341 -12.96 0.77 9.52
N TYR A 342 -13.85 -0.04 10.05
CA TYR A 342 -14.57 -1.06 9.28
C TYR A 342 -15.37 -0.46 8.11
N ARG A 343 -16.09 0.65 8.35
CA ARG A 343 -16.87 1.32 7.29
C ARG A 343 -15.98 1.87 6.19
N ILE A 344 -14.84 2.50 6.53
CA ILE A 344 -13.89 3.03 5.54
C ILE A 344 -13.43 1.91 4.60
N VAL A 345 -13.02 0.75 5.14
CA VAL A 345 -12.60 -0.37 4.30
C VAL A 345 -13.76 -0.96 3.51
N LYS A 346 -14.94 -1.09 4.12
CA LYS A 346 -16.10 -1.67 3.47
C LYS A 346 -16.64 -0.82 2.32
N GLU A 347 -16.66 0.50 2.48
CA GLU A 347 -17.40 1.40 1.60
C GLU A 347 -16.51 2.27 0.70
N GLU A 348 -15.26 2.57 1.15
CA GLU A 348 -14.44 3.60 0.51
C GLU A 348 -13.12 3.05 -0.05
N ILE A 349 -12.37 2.23 0.72
CA ILE A 349 -11.00 1.82 0.39
C ILE A 349 -10.87 0.30 0.43
N ASN A 350 -11.05 -0.34 -0.72
CA ASN A 350 -10.94 -1.78 -0.95
C ASN A 350 -10.53 -2.04 -2.40
N ILE A 351 -10.24 -3.28 -2.77
CA ILE A 351 -9.81 -3.60 -4.14
C ILE A 351 -10.91 -3.35 -5.17
N GLU A 352 -12.19 -3.49 -4.80
CA GLU A 352 -13.33 -3.20 -5.68
C GLU A 352 -13.39 -1.71 -6.02
N LYS A 353 -13.21 -0.83 -5.03
CA LYS A 353 -13.14 0.62 -5.23
C LYS A 353 -11.89 1.04 -6.01
N MET A 354 -10.78 0.35 -5.79
CA MET A 354 -9.57 0.55 -6.57
C MET A 354 -9.80 0.20 -8.05
N VAL A 355 -10.46 -0.93 -8.36
CA VAL A 355 -10.83 -1.31 -9.72
C VAL A 355 -11.81 -0.32 -10.35
N GLU A 356 -12.82 0.17 -9.60
CA GLU A 356 -13.74 1.20 -10.07
C GLU A 356 -13.01 2.48 -10.53
N ALA A 357 -11.97 2.90 -9.80
CA ALA A 357 -11.16 4.05 -10.19
C ALA A 357 -10.35 3.80 -11.48
N PHE A 358 -9.80 2.59 -11.64
CA PHE A 358 -9.10 2.19 -12.87
C PHE A 358 -10.05 2.21 -14.07
N LEU A 359 -11.24 1.64 -13.94
CA LEU A 359 -12.26 1.64 -15.00
C LEU A 359 -12.75 3.05 -15.33
N THR A 360 -12.88 3.91 -14.32
CA THR A 360 -13.25 5.32 -14.55
C THR A 360 -12.19 6.03 -15.37
N ALA A 361 -10.90 5.85 -15.04
CA ALA A 361 -9.81 6.43 -15.80
C ALA A 361 -9.73 5.87 -17.23
N LEU A 362 -9.87 4.56 -17.42
CA LEU A 362 -9.87 3.92 -18.75
C LEU A 362 -11.01 4.44 -19.62
N ASN A 363 -12.25 4.40 -19.09
CA ASN A 363 -13.45 4.80 -19.84
C ASN A 363 -13.54 6.33 -20.07
N SER A 364 -12.72 7.15 -19.44
CA SER A 364 -12.63 8.58 -19.72
C SER A 364 -11.77 8.93 -20.93
N LEU A 365 -10.98 7.96 -21.43
CA LEU A 365 -10.04 8.13 -22.52
C LEU A 365 -10.44 7.40 -23.81
N THR A 366 -11.45 6.56 -23.71
CA THR A 366 -12.04 5.80 -24.83
C THR A 366 -13.47 6.25 -25.08
#